data_1f51d83a00d1b3fffafbbba985557597
#
_entry.id   1f51d83a00d1b3fffafbbba985557597
#
_cell.length_a   1.000
_cell.length_b   1.000
_cell.length_c   1.000
_cell.angle_alpha   90.00
_cell.angle_beta   90.00
_cell.angle_gamma   90.00
#
_symmetry.space_group_name_H-M   'P 1'
#
loop_
_entity.id
_entity.type
_entity.pdbx_description
1 polymer ?
#
loop_
_entity_poly.entity_id
_entity_poly.type
_entity_poly.pdbx_seq_one_letter_code
_entity_poly.pdbx_strand_id
1 'polypeptide(L)'
;TKCGKLIEGIFKGETINTPSMLAVEDYVDALKWAEDIGGLPTLLQRSADNLAVLSDWVVLTDWVDFLCAEEAYRSNTSICLKIVDSDVIAMDEHAQAAFSKRIAALLDAEGAAYDIGAYRDAPPGLRIWGGATVETADLEILTKWLDWAFAKAKEEL
;
A
#
# COMPACT_ATOMS: atom_id res chain seq x y z
N THR A 1 -20.58 -19.97 -7.48
CA THR A 1 -21.88 -20.18 -8.18
C THR A 1 -21.94 -21.60 -8.74
N LYS A 2 -23.11 -22.22 -8.78
CA LYS A 2 -23.34 -23.51 -9.45
C LYS A 2 -24.19 -23.26 -10.69
N CYS A 3 -23.66 -23.57 -11.87
CA CYS A 3 -24.34 -23.30 -13.15
C CYS A 3 -24.82 -21.85 -13.32
N GLY A 4 -24.00 -20.87 -12.92
CA GLY A 4 -24.33 -19.44 -13.00
C GLY A 4 -25.34 -18.93 -11.94
N LYS A 5 -25.86 -19.80 -11.07
CA LYS A 5 -26.76 -19.40 -9.99
C LYS A 5 -26.02 -19.25 -8.66
N LEU A 6 -26.48 -18.34 -7.82
CA LEU A 6 -25.96 -18.15 -6.47
C LEU A 6 -26.19 -19.42 -5.64
N ILE A 7 -25.19 -19.84 -4.87
CA ILE A 7 -25.33 -20.95 -3.91
C ILE A 7 -25.83 -20.35 -2.60
N GLU A 8 -27.13 -20.36 -2.39
CA GLU A 8 -27.76 -19.73 -1.22
C GLU A 8 -27.39 -20.40 0.12
N GLY A 9 -27.06 -21.70 0.09
CA GLY A 9 -26.67 -22.46 1.27
C GLY A 9 -25.49 -21.85 2.04
N ILE A 10 -24.55 -21.17 1.32
CA ILE A 10 -23.41 -20.47 1.94
C ILE A 10 -23.90 -19.43 2.97
N PHE A 11 -24.97 -18.72 2.66
CA PHE A 11 -25.55 -17.70 3.55
C PHE A 11 -26.40 -18.29 4.69
N LYS A 12 -26.57 -19.62 4.70
CA LYS A 12 -27.28 -20.39 5.74
C LYS A 12 -26.29 -21.22 6.56
N GLY A 13 -24.98 -21.00 6.42
CA GLY A 13 -23.95 -21.73 7.13
C GLY A 13 -23.50 -23.05 6.47
N GLU A 14 -23.97 -23.34 5.25
CA GLU A 14 -23.49 -24.49 4.47
C GLU A 14 -22.16 -24.16 3.83
N THR A 15 -21.07 -24.52 4.50
CA THR A 15 -19.69 -24.29 4.03
C THR A 15 -19.13 -25.53 3.30
N ILE A 16 -18.19 -25.31 2.38
CA ILE A 16 -17.53 -26.41 1.62
C ILE A 16 -16.74 -27.31 2.56
N ASN A 17 -16.05 -26.71 3.54
CA ASN A 17 -15.30 -27.40 4.59
C ASN A 17 -15.71 -26.86 5.96
N THR A 18 -15.39 -27.59 7.01
CA THR A 18 -15.53 -27.07 8.39
C THR A 18 -14.72 -25.78 8.53
N PRO A 19 -15.34 -24.66 8.94
CA PRO A 19 -14.61 -23.42 9.15
C PRO A 19 -13.51 -23.57 10.20
N SER A 20 -12.38 -22.91 9.99
CA SER A 20 -11.37 -22.77 11.03
C SER A 20 -11.89 -21.83 12.11
N MET A 21 -12.09 -22.35 13.32
CA MET A 21 -12.56 -21.55 14.46
C MET A 21 -11.56 -20.43 14.80
N LEU A 22 -10.25 -20.69 14.67
CA LEU A 22 -9.24 -19.66 14.88
C LEU A 22 -9.43 -18.48 13.92
N ALA A 23 -9.60 -18.75 12.62
CA ALA A 23 -9.82 -17.68 11.63
C ALA A 23 -11.15 -16.94 11.86
N VAL A 24 -12.18 -17.60 12.39
CA VAL A 24 -13.44 -16.96 12.75
C VAL A 24 -13.26 -16.03 13.95
N GLU A 25 -12.56 -16.48 14.99
CA GLU A 25 -12.28 -15.65 16.18
C GLU A 25 -11.40 -14.45 15.86
N ASP A 26 -10.34 -14.62 15.06
CA ASP A 26 -9.50 -13.53 14.59
C ASP A 26 -10.31 -12.48 13.82
N TYR A 27 -11.23 -12.94 12.95
CA TYR A 27 -12.09 -12.02 12.20
C TYR A 27 -13.11 -11.29 13.09
N VAL A 28 -13.69 -11.99 14.07
CA VAL A 28 -14.60 -11.38 15.06
C VAL A 28 -13.88 -10.34 15.91
N ASP A 29 -12.64 -10.62 16.32
CA ASP A 29 -11.80 -9.66 17.06
C ASP A 29 -11.52 -8.41 16.21
N ALA A 30 -11.12 -8.58 14.95
CA ALA A 30 -10.92 -7.46 14.02
C ALA A 30 -12.19 -6.62 13.81
N LEU A 31 -13.38 -7.25 13.76
CA LEU A 31 -14.66 -6.54 13.66
C LEU A 31 -14.98 -5.76 14.93
N LYS A 32 -14.72 -6.31 16.13
CA LYS A 32 -14.88 -5.60 17.40
C LYS A 32 -13.97 -4.38 17.46
N TRP A 33 -12.69 -4.54 17.12
CA TRP A 33 -11.76 -3.42 17.03
C TRP A 33 -12.31 -2.33 16.10
N ALA A 34 -12.78 -2.70 14.91
CA ALA A 34 -13.34 -1.75 13.96
C ALA A 34 -14.57 -1.01 14.51
N GLU A 35 -15.44 -1.71 15.24
CA GLU A 35 -16.62 -1.12 15.89
C GLU A 35 -16.21 -0.16 17.03
N ASP A 36 -15.26 -0.56 17.87
CA ASP A 36 -14.76 0.21 19.01
C ASP A 36 -14.12 1.55 18.60
N ILE A 37 -13.45 1.61 17.43
CA ILE A 37 -12.86 2.85 16.92
C ILE A 37 -13.87 3.75 16.18
N GLY A 38 -15.13 3.35 16.04
CA GLY A 38 -16.20 4.13 15.39
C GLY A 38 -16.75 3.54 14.09
N GLY A 39 -16.45 2.29 13.78
CA GLY A 39 -17.02 1.53 12.68
C GLY A 39 -16.54 1.96 11.29
N LEU A 40 -17.32 1.61 10.28
CA LEU A 40 -17.01 1.88 8.88
C LEU A 40 -16.68 3.36 8.56
N PRO A 41 -17.39 4.37 9.10
CA PRO A 41 -17.05 5.76 8.83
C PRO A 41 -15.61 6.11 9.24
N THR A 42 -15.16 5.64 10.40
CA THR A 42 -13.80 5.88 10.90
C THR A 42 -12.76 5.13 10.06
N LEU A 43 -13.04 3.88 9.65
CA LEU A 43 -12.14 3.13 8.77
C LEU A 43 -11.94 3.84 7.42
N LEU A 44 -13.01 4.36 6.84
CA LEU A 44 -12.93 5.14 5.59
C LEU A 44 -12.14 6.43 5.77
N GLN A 45 -12.37 7.16 6.87
CA GLN A 45 -11.65 8.40 7.17
C GLN A 45 -10.17 8.14 7.36
N ARG A 46 -9.77 7.13 8.14
CA ARG A 46 -8.36 6.76 8.34
C ARG A 46 -7.64 6.50 7.02
N SER A 47 -8.28 5.74 6.10
CA SER A 47 -7.69 5.49 4.77
C SER A 47 -7.61 6.76 3.92
N ALA A 48 -8.57 7.67 4.04
CA ALA A 48 -8.55 8.95 3.35
C ALA A 48 -7.43 9.87 3.89
N ASP A 49 -7.27 9.95 5.21
CA ASP A 49 -6.21 10.73 5.86
C ASP A 49 -4.83 10.19 5.46
N ASN A 50 -4.66 8.88 5.41
CA ASN A 50 -3.44 8.23 4.97
C ASN A 50 -3.09 8.57 3.51
N LEU A 51 -4.06 8.55 2.61
CA LEU A 51 -3.85 8.99 1.23
C LEU A 51 -3.52 10.49 1.15
N ALA A 52 -4.14 11.33 1.99
CA ALA A 52 -3.88 12.77 2.02
C ALA A 52 -2.41 13.08 2.37
N VAL A 53 -1.84 12.43 3.39
CA VAL A 53 -0.42 12.58 3.75
C VAL A 53 0.50 12.27 2.57
N LEU A 54 0.26 11.15 1.88
CA LEU A 54 1.09 10.78 0.73
C LEU A 54 0.86 11.71 -0.46
N SER A 55 -0.37 12.22 -0.65
CA SER A 55 -0.68 13.17 -1.72
C SER A 55 0.02 14.51 -1.51
N ASP A 56 -0.01 15.03 -0.28
CA ASP A 56 0.67 16.27 0.07
C ASP A 56 2.19 16.16 -0.10
N TRP A 57 2.76 15.02 0.30
CA TRP A 57 4.17 14.75 0.10
C TRP A 57 4.54 14.64 -1.39
N VAL A 58 3.77 13.91 -2.21
CA VAL A 58 4.01 13.76 -3.66
C VAL A 58 3.99 15.12 -4.36
N VAL A 59 3.04 16.01 -4.01
CA VAL A 59 2.96 17.37 -4.60
C VAL A 59 4.20 18.21 -4.31
N LEU A 60 4.89 17.97 -3.19
CA LEU A 60 6.08 18.71 -2.77
C LEU A 60 7.40 18.03 -3.16
N THR A 61 7.34 16.88 -3.84
CA THR A 61 8.48 16.00 -4.09
C THR A 61 8.71 15.79 -5.59
N ASP A 62 9.89 16.19 -6.10
CA ASP A 62 10.20 16.20 -7.54
C ASP A 62 10.50 14.83 -8.13
N TRP A 63 10.86 13.84 -7.32
CA TRP A 63 11.34 12.54 -7.79
C TRP A 63 10.28 11.46 -7.89
N VAL A 64 9.07 11.68 -7.35
CA VAL A 64 8.00 10.69 -7.24
C VAL A 64 6.66 11.24 -7.74
N ASP A 65 5.81 10.36 -8.27
CA ASP A 65 4.43 10.67 -8.65
C ASP A 65 3.55 9.43 -8.47
N PHE A 66 2.23 9.61 -8.46
CA PHE A 66 1.30 8.49 -8.47
C PHE A 66 1.42 7.68 -9.77
N LEU A 67 1.39 6.36 -9.65
CA LEU A 67 1.34 5.48 -10.81
C LEU A 67 0.04 5.69 -11.61
N CYS A 68 -1.09 5.84 -10.90
CA CYS A 68 -2.38 6.17 -11.50
C CYS A 68 -2.50 7.69 -11.69
N ALA A 69 -2.50 8.15 -12.93
CA ALA A 69 -2.62 9.58 -13.26
C ALA A 69 -3.99 10.15 -12.88
N GLU A 70 -5.05 9.38 -13.08
CA GLU A 70 -6.42 9.81 -12.78
C GLU A 70 -6.72 9.63 -11.28
N GLU A 71 -6.92 10.74 -10.58
CA GLU A 71 -7.13 10.75 -9.13
C GLU A 71 -8.33 9.91 -8.69
N ALA A 72 -9.44 9.97 -9.44
CA ALA A 72 -10.66 9.23 -9.13
C ALA A 72 -10.49 7.71 -9.10
N TYR A 73 -9.41 7.19 -9.69
CA TYR A 73 -9.11 5.76 -9.75
C TYR A 73 -7.98 5.34 -8.83
N ARG A 74 -7.41 6.27 -8.05
CA ARG A 74 -6.36 5.96 -7.07
C ARG A 74 -6.94 5.15 -5.91
N SER A 75 -6.25 4.08 -5.53
CA SER A 75 -6.56 3.36 -4.30
C SER A 75 -6.06 4.15 -3.10
N ASN A 76 -6.89 4.27 -2.07
CA ASN A 76 -6.48 4.84 -0.77
C ASN A 76 -5.96 3.78 0.21
N THR A 77 -5.83 2.53 -0.21
CA THR A 77 -5.31 1.44 0.61
C THR A 77 -4.03 0.85 0.05
N SER A 78 -3.96 0.57 -1.24
CA SER A 78 -2.75 0.13 -1.92
C SER A 78 -2.29 1.25 -2.85
N ILE A 79 -1.51 2.18 -2.29
CA ILE A 79 -1.09 3.41 -2.95
C ILE A 79 0.17 3.10 -3.77
N CYS A 80 0.04 3.17 -5.09
CA CYS A 80 1.13 2.85 -6.02
C CYS A 80 1.78 4.13 -6.54
N LEU A 81 3.10 4.20 -6.43
CA LEU A 81 3.94 5.33 -6.81
C LEU A 81 4.93 4.91 -7.89
N LYS A 82 5.27 5.83 -8.78
CA LYS A 82 6.34 5.71 -9.79
C LYS A 82 7.44 6.72 -9.52
N ILE A 83 8.66 6.40 -9.89
CA ILE A 83 9.78 7.32 -9.83
C ILE A 83 9.80 8.14 -11.12
N VAL A 84 9.91 9.47 -11.00
CA VAL A 84 9.88 10.42 -12.12
C VAL A 84 11.16 11.25 -12.24
N ASP A 85 12.17 10.97 -11.42
CA ASP A 85 13.49 11.60 -11.50
C ASP A 85 14.10 11.39 -12.89
N SER A 86 14.65 12.44 -13.48
CA SER A 86 15.14 12.46 -14.88
C SER A 86 16.25 11.45 -15.15
N ASP A 87 17.14 11.21 -14.19
CA ASP A 87 18.25 10.28 -14.37
C ASP A 87 17.73 8.83 -14.29
N VAL A 88 16.75 8.58 -13.43
CA VAL A 88 16.14 7.26 -13.28
C VAL A 88 15.27 6.91 -14.48
N ILE A 89 14.41 7.81 -14.96
CA ILE A 89 13.55 7.54 -16.13
C ILE A 89 14.33 7.41 -17.44
N ALA A 90 15.56 7.94 -17.50
CA ALA A 90 16.45 7.76 -18.66
C ALA A 90 17.06 6.34 -18.74
N MET A 91 16.98 5.56 -17.68
CA MET A 91 17.46 4.18 -17.64
C MET A 91 16.49 3.23 -18.35
N ASP A 92 16.97 2.04 -18.68
CA ASP A 92 16.10 0.95 -19.12
C ASP A 92 15.20 0.44 -17.98
N GLU A 93 14.13 -0.26 -18.32
CA GLU A 93 13.12 -0.73 -17.36
C GLU A 93 13.72 -1.66 -16.28
N HIS A 94 14.74 -2.46 -16.64
CA HIS A 94 15.41 -3.34 -15.67
C HIS A 94 16.18 -2.53 -14.63
N ALA A 95 16.90 -1.49 -15.05
CA ALA A 95 17.64 -0.59 -14.16
C ALA A 95 16.68 0.25 -13.28
N GLN A 96 15.56 0.73 -13.84
CA GLN A 96 14.50 1.41 -13.04
C GLN A 96 13.92 0.47 -11.97
N ALA A 97 13.67 -0.79 -12.32
CA ALA A 97 13.20 -1.79 -11.35
C ALA A 97 14.25 -2.08 -10.26
N ALA A 98 15.52 -2.17 -10.63
CA ALA A 98 16.62 -2.35 -9.69
C ALA A 98 16.75 -1.15 -8.73
N PHE A 99 16.61 0.07 -9.24
CA PHE A 99 16.62 1.29 -8.44
C PHE A 99 15.46 1.32 -7.42
N SER A 100 14.24 1.01 -7.85
CA SER A 100 13.08 0.93 -6.95
C SER A 100 13.27 -0.13 -5.86
N LYS A 101 13.85 -1.28 -6.21
CA LYS A 101 14.20 -2.34 -5.24
C LYS A 101 15.30 -1.89 -4.28
N ARG A 102 16.24 -1.05 -4.73
CA ARG A 102 17.28 -0.51 -3.86
C ARG A 102 16.70 0.41 -2.79
N ILE A 103 15.74 1.28 -3.13
CA ILE A 103 15.01 2.11 -2.17
C ILE A 103 14.34 1.21 -1.11
N ALA A 104 13.58 0.20 -1.55
CA ALA A 104 12.91 -0.72 -0.63
C ALA A 104 13.89 -1.45 0.29
N ALA A 105 15.03 -1.92 -0.24
CA ALA A 105 16.06 -2.61 0.54
C ALA A 105 16.76 -1.69 1.56
N LEU A 106 16.96 -0.41 1.25
CA LEU A 106 17.51 0.57 2.20
C LEU A 106 16.57 0.77 3.39
N LEU A 107 15.28 0.90 3.12
CA LEU A 107 14.26 1.08 4.17
C LEU A 107 14.08 -0.18 5.02
N ASP A 108 14.15 -1.37 4.42
CA ASP A 108 14.11 -2.65 5.14
C ASP A 108 15.33 -2.80 6.06
N ALA A 109 16.51 -2.45 5.58
CA ALA A 109 17.75 -2.53 6.36
C ALA A 109 17.75 -1.61 7.60
N GLU A 110 17.11 -0.44 7.51
CA GLU A 110 16.95 0.49 8.63
C GLU A 110 15.74 0.15 9.52
N GLY A 111 14.94 -0.86 9.14
CA GLY A 111 13.70 -1.19 9.85
C GLY A 111 12.60 -0.14 9.72
N ALA A 112 12.71 0.75 8.73
CA ALA A 112 11.79 1.88 8.53
C ALA A 112 10.52 1.47 7.77
N ALA A 113 10.63 0.55 6.80
CA ALA A 113 9.48 0.03 6.07
C ALA A 113 9.78 -1.34 5.46
N TYR A 114 8.76 -2.19 5.43
CA TYR A 114 8.81 -3.55 4.89
C TYR A 114 7.83 -3.70 3.73
N ASP A 115 8.17 -4.54 2.73
CA ASP A 115 7.31 -4.92 1.60
C ASP A 115 6.72 -3.73 0.81
N ILE A 116 7.46 -2.64 0.68
CA ILE A 116 7.02 -1.45 -0.08
C ILE A 116 7.35 -1.51 -1.58
N GLY A 117 7.94 -2.59 -2.06
CA GLY A 117 8.24 -2.81 -3.48
C GLY A 117 6.97 -3.03 -4.31
N ALA A 118 7.07 -2.76 -5.61
CA ALA A 118 6.02 -3.09 -6.56
C ALA A 118 5.78 -4.60 -6.66
N TYR A 119 4.59 -5.01 -7.10
CA TYR A 119 4.33 -6.41 -7.46
C TYR A 119 5.22 -6.84 -8.61
N ARG A 120 5.48 -8.17 -8.70
CA ARG A 120 6.38 -8.75 -9.71
C ARG A 120 6.09 -8.32 -11.14
N ASP A 121 4.82 -8.24 -11.51
CA ASP A 121 4.35 -7.94 -12.86
C ASP A 121 3.85 -6.48 -12.99
N ALA A 122 4.13 -5.62 -12.02
CA ALA A 122 3.80 -4.20 -12.05
C ALA A 122 4.97 -3.37 -12.62
N PRO A 123 4.71 -2.18 -13.16
CA PRO A 123 5.76 -1.24 -13.53
C PRO A 123 6.70 -0.94 -12.35
N PRO A 124 7.98 -0.55 -12.63
CA PRO A 124 8.91 -0.13 -11.58
C PRO A 124 8.33 0.97 -10.71
N GLY A 125 8.47 0.84 -9.38
CA GLY A 125 7.93 1.81 -8.44
C GLY A 125 7.81 1.27 -7.02
N LEU A 126 7.00 1.94 -6.22
CA LEU A 126 6.74 1.62 -4.83
C LEU A 126 5.25 1.40 -4.61
N ARG A 127 4.91 0.62 -3.60
CA ARG A 127 3.54 0.35 -3.19
C ARG A 127 3.42 0.49 -1.68
N ILE A 128 2.73 1.53 -1.27
CA ILE A 128 2.55 1.85 0.15
C ILE A 128 1.18 1.36 0.60
N TRP A 129 1.14 0.59 1.69
CA TRP A 129 -0.11 0.23 2.33
C TRP A 129 -0.61 1.39 3.19
N GLY A 130 -1.72 2.02 2.78
CA GLY A 130 -2.37 3.14 3.48
C GLY A 130 -3.74 2.77 4.05
N GLY A 131 -4.03 1.48 4.24
CA GLY A 131 -5.31 1.02 4.78
C GLY A 131 -5.56 1.48 6.22
N ALA A 132 -6.79 1.32 6.69
CA ALA A 132 -7.26 1.83 7.98
C ALA A 132 -6.53 1.27 9.22
N THR A 133 -5.74 0.22 9.06
CA THR A 133 -4.90 -0.36 10.14
C THR A 133 -3.53 0.32 10.30
N VAL A 134 -3.19 1.26 9.41
CA VAL A 134 -1.96 2.06 9.48
C VAL A 134 -2.25 3.39 10.14
N GLU A 135 -1.39 3.80 11.06
CA GLU A 135 -1.49 5.12 11.68
C GLU A 135 -0.97 6.21 10.76
N THR A 136 -1.71 7.31 10.64
CA THR A 136 -1.35 8.44 9.76
C THR A 136 0.02 9.03 10.12
N ALA A 137 0.35 9.07 11.41
CA ALA A 137 1.65 9.55 11.91
C ALA A 137 2.83 8.69 11.42
N ASP A 138 2.61 7.38 11.21
CA ASP A 138 3.66 6.50 10.67
C ASP A 138 3.94 6.84 9.20
N LEU A 139 2.92 7.18 8.42
CA LEU A 139 3.10 7.63 7.04
C LEU A 139 3.79 8.99 6.95
N GLU A 140 3.51 9.92 7.85
CA GLU A 140 4.22 11.20 7.95
C GLU A 140 5.72 11.02 8.22
N ILE A 141 6.08 9.99 8.99
CA ILE A 141 7.48 9.63 9.24
C ILE A 141 8.06 8.91 8.03
N LEU A 142 7.31 8.01 7.41
CA LEU A 142 7.72 7.23 6.25
C LEU A 142 8.11 8.12 5.07
N THR A 143 7.41 9.24 4.81
CA THR A 143 7.76 10.15 3.72
C THR A 143 9.20 10.66 3.83
N LYS A 144 9.68 10.97 5.02
CA LYS A 144 11.07 11.43 5.27
C LYS A 144 12.08 10.32 5.03
N TRP A 145 11.72 9.09 5.38
CA TRP A 145 12.53 7.91 5.11
C TRP A 145 12.59 7.59 3.61
N LEU A 146 11.50 7.79 2.88
CA LEU A 146 11.46 7.64 1.43
C LEU A 146 12.41 8.64 0.74
N ASP A 147 12.39 9.91 1.14
CA ASP A 147 13.30 10.93 0.62
C ASP A 147 14.77 10.59 0.92
N TRP A 148 15.07 10.14 2.13
CA TRP A 148 16.40 9.68 2.50
C TRP A 148 16.86 8.48 1.66
N ALA A 149 16.01 7.47 1.51
CA ALA A 149 16.34 6.25 0.76
C ALA A 149 16.53 6.54 -0.73
N PHE A 150 15.70 7.43 -1.31
CA PHE A 150 15.88 7.91 -2.67
C PHE A 150 17.23 8.61 -2.85
N ALA A 151 17.57 9.56 -1.96
CA ALA A 151 18.85 10.27 -2.03
C ALA A 151 20.05 9.31 -1.93
N LYS A 152 19.98 8.32 -1.02
CA LYS A 152 21.01 7.30 -0.88
C LYS A 152 21.14 6.40 -2.10
N ALA A 153 20.04 5.95 -2.67
CA ALA A 153 20.05 5.15 -3.89
C ALA A 153 20.62 5.95 -5.07
N LYS A 154 20.36 7.26 -5.13
CA LYS A 154 20.86 8.14 -6.19
C LYS A 154 22.35 8.40 -6.08
N GLU A 155 22.94 8.43 -4.89
CA GLU A 155 24.40 8.53 -4.67
C GLU A 155 25.15 7.32 -5.25
N GLU A 156 24.48 6.19 -5.50
CA GLU A 156 25.06 4.94 -6.01
C GLU A 156 24.99 4.82 -7.55
N LEU A 157 24.36 5.79 -8.25
CA LEU A 157 24.28 5.83 -9.72
C LEU A 157 25.57 6.40 -10.33
#